data_375733b49250185c2be6e1f600cd8bbc
#
_entry.id   375733b49250185c2be6e1f600cd8bbc
#
_cell.length_a   1.000
_cell.length_b   1.000
_cell.length_c   1.000
_cell.angle_alpha   90.00
_cell.angle_beta   90.00
_cell.angle_gamma   90.00
#
_symmetry.space_group_name_H-M   'P 1'
#
loop_
_entity.id
_entity.type
_entity.pdbx_description
1 polymer ?
#
loop_
_entity_poly.entity_id
_entity_poly.type
_entity_poly.pdbx_seq_one_letter_code
_entity_poly.pdbx_strand_id
1 'polypeptide(L)' 'MQEMKIKLFTIQEVREFVNQVILVDFEVDLIQGRYTIDAKSIMGIFSLDLLSPITVVAHTDDASAFFKKISKFAA' A
#
# COMPACT_ATOMS: atom_id res chain seq x y z
N MET A 1 1.06 -7.27 13.04
CA MET A 1 1.09 -6.21 12.02
C MET A 1 2.50 -6.03 11.49
N GLN A 2 2.63 -5.87 10.20
CA GLN A 2 3.91 -5.62 9.55
C GLN A 2 3.81 -4.41 8.65
N GLU A 3 4.91 -3.69 8.48
CA GLU A 3 4.94 -2.42 7.74
C GLU A 3 6.03 -2.40 6.69
N MET A 4 5.78 -1.63 5.65
CA MET A 4 6.74 -1.40 4.57
C MET A 4 6.46 -0.04 3.96
N LYS A 5 7.50 0.69 3.59
CA LYS A 5 7.32 1.98 2.90
C LYS A 5 7.41 1.79 1.40
N ILE A 6 6.50 2.44 0.69
CA ILE A 6 6.45 2.39 -0.77
C ILE A 6 6.32 3.80 -1.36
N LYS A 7 6.57 3.89 -2.67
CA LYS A 7 6.24 5.06 -3.48
C LYS A 7 5.51 4.60 -4.73
N LEU A 8 4.50 5.37 -5.12
CA LEU A 8 3.70 5.10 -6.31
C LEU A 8 3.75 6.34 -7.19
N PHE A 9 4.30 6.21 -8.40
CA PHE A 9 4.57 7.37 -9.26
C PHE A 9 3.53 7.58 -10.36
N THR A 10 2.80 6.54 -10.74
CA THR A 10 1.88 6.61 -11.89
C THR A 10 0.53 6.00 -11.51
N ILE A 11 -0.49 6.36 -12.30
CA ILE A 11 -1.82 5.77 -12.16
C ILE A 11 -1.73 4.25 -12.33
N GLN A 12 -0.90 3.79 -13.25
CA GLN A 12 -0.74 2.35 -13.47
C GLN A 12 -0.16 1.66 -12.25
N GLU A 13 0.82 2.27 -11.60
CA GLU A 13 1.41 1.69 -10.38
C GLU A 13 0.40 1.63 -9.24
N VAL A 14 -0.45 2.64 -9.11
CA VAL A 14 -1.53 2.61 -8.13
C VAL A 14 -2.46 1.43 -8.38
N ARG A 15 -2.84 1.23 -9.65
CA ARG A 15 -3.70 0.09 -10.01
C ARG A 15 -3.05 -1.25 -9.74
N GLU A 16 -1.77 -1.39 -10.09
CA GLU A 16 -1.02 -2.63 -9.82
C GLU A 16 -0.96 -2.91 -8.33
N PHE A 17 -0.70 -1.89 -7.53
CA PHE A 17 -0.65 -2.03 -6.09
C PHE A 17 -2.01 -2.49 -5.54
N VAL A 18 -3.09 -1.83 -5.93
CA VAL A 18 -4.44 -2.19 -5.47
C VAL A 18 -4.79 -3.62 -5.89
N ASN A 19 -4.40 -4.04 -7.09
CA ASN A 19 -4.65 -5.41 -7.54
C ASN A 19 -3.98 -6.43 -6.64
N GLN A 20 -2.79 -6.14 -6.12
CA GLN A 20 -2.13 -7.04 -5.17
C GLN A 20 -2.82 -7.04 -3.81
N VAL A 21 -3.32 -5.89 -3.38
CA VAL A 21 -4.04 -5.79 -2.10
C VAL A 21 -5.34 -6.62 -2.14
N ILE A 22 -6.05 -6.60 -3.27
CA ILE A 22 -7.30 -7.35 -3.41
C ILE A 22 -7.08 -8.86 -3.27
N LEU A 23 -5.89 -9.35 -3.60
CA LEU A 23 -5.61 -10.79 -3.61
C LEU A 23 -5.33 -11.38 -2.22
N VAL A 24 -5.10 -10.55 -1.21
CA VAL A 24 -4.84 -11.04 0.15
C VAL A 24 -6.13 -11.05 0.96
N ASP A 25 -6.16 -11.88 2.01
CA ASP A 25 -7.34 -12.06 2.84
C ASP A 25 -7.26 -11.33 4.19
N PHE A 26 -6.25 -10.48 4.36
CA PHE A 26 -6.11 -9.64 5.55
C PHE A 26 -6.27 -8.16 5.17
N GLU A 27 -6.56 -7.34 6.18
CA GLU A 27 -6.71 -5.90 5.96
C GLU A 27 -5.35 -5.25 5.71
N VAL A 28 -5.32 -4.30 4.79
CA VAL A 28 -4.13 -3.51 4.49
C VAL A 28 -4.51 -2.04 4.52
N ASP A 29 -3.78 -1.25 5.29
CA ASP A 29 -3.96 0.19 5.37
C ASP A 29 -2.76 0.92 4.81
N LEU A 30 -2.98 2.15 4.37
CA LEU A 30 -1.92 3.08 3.99
C LEU A 30 -1.93 4.24 4.95
N ILE A 31 -0.74 4.58 5.46
CA ILE A 31 -0.58 5.68 6.40
C ILE A 31 0.38 6.71 5.81
N GLN A 32 -0.02 7.97 5.87
CA GLN A 32 0.83 9.08 5.49
C GLN A 32 0.50 10.27 6.39
N GLY A 33 1.45 10.64 7.25
CA GLY A 33 1.21 11.66 8.25
C GLY A 33 0.06 11.25 9.17
N ARG A 34 -0.98 12.08 9.19
CA ARG A 34 -2.17 11.80 10.02
C ARG A 34 -3.28 11.07 9.27
N TYR A 35 -3.05 10.72 8.02
CA TYR A 35 -4.07 10.04 7.21
C TYR A 35 -3.87 8.54 7.26
N THR A 36 -4.96 7.82 7.45
CA THR A 36 -5.00 6.35 7.36
C THR A 36 -6.15 6.00 6.44
N ILE A 37 -5.85 5.28 5.36
CA ILE A 37 -6.87 4.88 4.38
C ILE A 37 -6.77 3.39 4.11
N ASP A 38 -7.88 2.81 3.65
CA ASP A 38 -7.91 1.42 3.17
C ASP A 38 -7.10 1.34 1.87
N ALA A 39 -6.16 0.41 1.80
CA ALA A 39 -5.31 0.25 0.63
C ALA A 39 -6.06 -0.20 -0.62
N LYS A 40 -7.32 -0.61 -0.49
CA LYS A 40 -8.18 -0.93 -1.64
C LYS A 40 -8.86 0.29 -2.22
N SER A 41 -8.76 1.44 -1.57
CA SER A 41 -9.45 2.66 -2.00
C SER A 41 -8.60 3.45 -2.97
N ILE A 42 -8.83 3.29 -4.26
CA ILE A 42 -8.10 4.04 -5.30
C ILE A 42 -8.27 5.54 -5.08
N MET A 43 -9.48 5.99 -4.80
CA MET A 43 -9.74 7.41 -4.58
C MET A 43 -9.01 7.93 -3.34
N GLY A 44 -8.96 7.11 -2.27
CA GLY A 44 -8.21 7.45 -1.07
C GLY A 44 -6.72 7.60 -1.35
N ILE A 45 -6.16 6.70 -2.16
CA ILE A 45 -4.75 6.75 -2.52
C ILE A 45 -4.43 8.05 -3.26
N PHE A 46 -5.29 8.46 -4.19
CA PHE A 46 -5.07 9.71 -4.93
C PHE A 46 -5.23 10.97 -4.06
N SER A 47 -5.80 10.85 -2.88
CA SER A 47 -5.88 11.97 -1.95
C SER A 47 -4.59 12.16 -1.13
N LEU A 48 -3.68 11.19 -1.17
CA LEU A 48 -2.39 11.26 -0.50
C LEU A 48 -1.39 12.06 -1.34
N ASP A 49 -0.28 12.47 -0.70
CA ASP A 49 0.84 13.07 -1.41
C ASP A 49 1.68 11.95 -2.03
N LEU A 50 1.50 11.70 -3.31
CA LEU A 50 2.19 10.61 -4.01
C LEU A 50 3.67 10.90 -4.26
N LEU A 51 4.12 12.14 -4.02
CA LEU A 51 5.54 12.49 -4.12
C LEU A 51 6.33 12.07 -2.87
N SER A 52 5.63 11.66 -1.82
CA SER A 52 6.24 11.28 -0.54
C SER A 52 6.00 9.79 -0.27
N PRO A 53 6.87 9.16 0.54
CA PRO A 53 6.66 7.75 0.88
C PRO A 53 5.34 7.52 1.62
N ILE A 54 4.77 6.34 1.38
CA ILE A 54 3.53 5.89 2.02
C ILE A 54 3.87 4.63 2.81
N THR A 55 3.38 4.55 4.05
CA THR A 55 3.57 3.35 4.86
C THR A 55 2.42 2.39 4.62
N VAL A 56 2.76 1.17 4.19
CA VAL A 56 1.81 0.07 4.05
C VAL A 56 1.79 -0.70 5.35
N VAL A 57 0.61 -0.86 5.93
CA VAL A 57 0.43 -1.63 7.17
C VAL A 57 -0.42 -2.86 6.86
N ALA A 58 0.18 -4.03 6.97
CA ALA A 58 -0.51 -5.30 6.75
C ALA A 58 -0.94 -5.88 8.09
N HIS A 59 -2.23 -6.07 8.27
CA HIS A 59 -2.79 -6.61 9.52
C HIS A 59 -2.75 -8.13 9.51
N THR A 60 -1.52 -8.65 9.58
CA THR A 60 -1.25 -10.09 9.60
C THR A 60 0.05 -10.33 10.35
N ASP A 61 0.24 -11.54 10.84
CA ASP A 61 1.47 -11.94 11.51
C ASP A 61 2.61 -12.17 10.52
N ASP A 62 2.27 -12.49 9.26
CA ASP A 62 3.27 -12.73 8.22
C ASP A 62 2.80 -12.16 6.89
N ALA A 63 3.37 -11.02 6.52
CA ALA A 63 3.10 -10.35 5.26
C ALA A 63 4.20 -10.58 4.23
N SER A 64 5.13 -11.52 4.46
CA SER A 64 6.33 -11.65 3.62
C SER A 64 5.98 -11.92 2.16
N ALA A 65 5.01 -12.78 1.87
CA ALA A 65 4.63 -13.08 0.49
C ALA A 65 4.02 -11.85 -0.20
N PHE A 66 3.17 -11.12 0.52
CA PHE A 66 2.55 -9.89 0.02
C PHE A 66 3.62 -8.82 -0.23
N PHE A 67 4.49 -8.59 0.75
CA PHE A 67 5.54 -7.58 0.63
C PHE A 67 6.50 -7.91 -0.52
N LYS A 68 6.77 -9.17 -0.77
CA LYS A 68 7.58 -9.57 -1.91
C LYS A 68 6.92 -9.16 -3.22
N LYS A 69 5.60 -9.30 -3.34
CA LYS A 69 4.88 -8.96 -4.56
C LYS A 69 4.84 -7.45 -4.81
N ILE A 70 4.89 -6.64 -3.76
CA ILE A 70 4.88 -5.17 -3.91
C ILE A 70 6.28 -4.57 -3.76
N SER A 71 7.32 -5.38 -3.71
CA SER A 71 8.69 -4.91 -3.46
C SER A 71 9.19 -3.95 -4.53
N LYS A 72 8.66 -4.02 -5.76
CA LYS A 72 9.04 -3.07 -6.81
C LYS A 72 8.63 -1.64 -6.50
N PHE A 73 7.72 -1.44 -5.56
CA PHE A 73 7.30 -0.10 -5.14
C PHE A 73 8.06 0.37 -3.90
N ALA A 74 9.00 -0.41 -3.36
CA ALA A 74 9.71 -0.07 -2.13
C ALA A 74 10.40 1.29 -2.23
N ALA A 75 10.23 2.10 -1.18
CA ALA A 75 10.83 3.42 -1.10
C ALA A 75 12.21 3.35 -0.44
#